data_e1633bae37348c3ab8b7f85cefd813fb
#
_entry.id   e1633bae37348c3ab8b7f85cefd813fb
#
_cell.length_a   1.000
_cell.length_b   1.000
_cell.length_c   1.000
_cell.angle_alpha   90.00
_cell.angle_beta   90.00
_cell.angle_gamma   90.00
#
_symmetry.space_group_name_H-M   'P 1'
#
loop_
_entity.id
_entity.type
_entity.pdbx_description
1 polymer ?
#
loop_
_entity_poly.entity_id
_entity_poly.type
_entity_poly.pdbx_seq_one_letter_code
_entity_poly.pdbx_strand_id
1 'polypeptide(L)'
;MTDVEKMRPALSVLLVTDQYETVRLVVSCFAAQTACDRIEMVIVIPSEKASQVPVGELTMFQGVKVESVESIHPMPAARAMALRASTAPVVFIGETHSFPHPGFAEAIIAAHEGPWDVVVPGLGNANPATPQSWAAFILDYGYWLSELSASPIANGPTWNTSYKRELLTDLGEKLDTALSSGDEVPHALRARRARVYFEPSAVIDHTNVETSGWVDERFLSGLVVGANRARRWSQARRAFYFFAMPLVPFVLLYRAGSAIRLLLNENKLPRGSLAAIAAGAIIRTIGEAVGYVAGIGPEAEQRMEHYELHKLRFASRLAGAVAVFA
;
A
#
# COMPACT_ATOMS: atom_id res chain seq x y z
N MET A 1 -0.36 24.96 38.15
CA MET A 1 0.06 23.69 37.54
C MET A 1 -0.68 23.64 36.25
N THR A 2 0.01 24.01 35.21
CA THR A 2 -0.50 24.05 33.86
C THR A 2 -0.78 22.63 33.38
N ASP A 3 -2.01 22.38 32.92
CA ASP A 3 -2.35 21.19 32.15
C ASP A 3 -1.28 20.99 31.09
N VAL A 4 -0.63 19.82 31.15
CA VAL A 4 0.21 19.36 30.04
C VAL A 4 -0.75 19.26 28.86
N GLU A 5 -0.65 20.20 27.95
CA GLU A 5 -1.29 20.12 26.63
C GLU A 5 -0.93 18.75 26.11
N LYS A 6 -1.89 17.82 26.11
CA LYS A 6 -1.72 16.49 25.54
C LYS A 6 -1.28 16.74 24.10
N MET A 7 0.02 16.59 23.83
CA MET A 7 0.56 16.84 22.49
C MET A 7 -0.28 16.04 21.50
N ARG A 8 -0.80 16.71 20.48
CA ARG A 8 -1.57 16.03 19.43
C ARG A 8 -0.66 15.05 18.70
N PRO A 9 -1.16 13.90 18.26
CA PRO A 9 -0.38 12.98 17.46
C PRO A 9 0.11 13.68 16.18
N ALA A 10 1.33 13.38 15.77
CA ALA A 10 1.91 13.93 14.54
C ALA A 10 1.55 13.09 13.31
N LEU A 11 1.35 11.78 13.52
CA LEU A 11 1.03 10.81 12.49
C LEU A 11 -0.11 9.90 12.93
N SER A 12 -1.18 9.77 12.12
CA SER A 12 -2.18 8.73 12.29
C SER A 12 -1.91 7.58 11.33
N VAL A 13 -1.70 6.38 11.84
CA VAL A 13 -1.55 5.14 11.07
C VAL A 13 -2.92 4.50 10.93
N LEU A 14 -3.39 4.34 9.69
CA LEU A 14 -4.71 3.81 9.37
C LEU A 14 -4.59 2.36 8.92
N LEU A 15 -5.22 1.44 9.65
CA LEU A 15 -5.26 0.01 9.33
C LEU A 15 -6.71 -0.47 9.24
N VAL A 16 -7.01 -1.25 8.22
CA VAL A 16 -8.29 -1.97 8.06
C VAL A 16 -7.99 -3.45 8.10
N THR A 17 -8.69 -4.19 8.93
CA THR A 17 -8.44 -5.62 9.13
C THR A 17 -9.72 -6.39 9.44
N ASP A 18 -9.73 -7.67 9.10
CA ASP A 18 -10.79 -8.62 9.46
C ASP A 18 -10.69 -9.11 10.91
N GLN A 19 -9.47 -9.14 11.47
CA GLN A 19 -9.18 -9.51 12.85
C GLN A 19 -7.84 -8.93 13.29
N TYR A 20 -7.64 -8.76 14.60
CA TYR A 20 -6.41 -8.15 15.12
C TYR A 20 -5.15 -8.95 14.78
N GLU A 21 -5.24 -10.27 14.77
CA GLU A 21 -4.09 -11.14 14.45
C GLU A 21 -3.50 -10.86 13.06
N THR A 22 -4.34 -10.47 12.09
CA THR A 22 -3.89 -10.11 10.73
C THR A 22 -2.97 -8.87 10.71
N VAL A 23 -3.16 -7.92 11.63
CA VAL A 23 -2.36 -6.67 11.71
C VAL A 23 -1.38 -6.66 12.88
N ARG A 24 -1.40 -7.66 13.76
CA ARG A 24 -0.58 -7.69 14.99
C ARG A 24 0.90 -7.41 14.73
N LEU A 25 1.45 -8.03 13.70
CA LEU A 25 2.87 -7.85 13.34
C LEU A 25 3.16 -6.40 12.88
N VAL A 26 2.29 -5.82 12.06
CA VAL A 26 2.40 -4.43 11.61
C VAL A 26 2.31 -3.47 12.80
N VAL A 27 1.34 -3.69 13.70
CA VAL A 27 1.20 -2.90 14.93
C VAL A 27 2.46 -3.01 15.80
N SER A 28 3.05 -4.21 15.92
CA SER A 28 4.30 -4.41 16.67
C SER A 28 5.47 -3.63 16.06
N CYS A 29 5.56 -3.57 14.72
CA CYS A 29 6.59 -2.77 14.03
C CYS A 29 6.39 -1.26 14.28
N PHE A 30 5.14 -0.78 14.34
CA PHE A 30 4.86 0.61 14.70
C PHE A 30 5.11 0.89 16.19
N ALA A 31 4.85 -0.07 17.08
CA ALA A 31 5.16 0.04 18.50
C ALA A 31 6.67 0.13 18.77
N ALA A 32 7.49 -0.44 17.90
CA ALA A 32 8.95 -0.38 17.99
C ALA A 32 9.56 0.88 17.33
N GLN A 33 8.76 1.84 16.86
CA GLN A 33 9.27 3.08 16.28
C GLN A 33 9.88 4.00 17.34
N THR A 34 10.91 4.74 16.96
CA THR A 34 11.52 5.78 17.83
C THR A 34 10.55 6.88 18.22
N ALA A 35 9.58 7.19 17.35
CA ALA A 35 8.55 8.20 17.55
C ALA A 35 7.16 7.58 17.82
N CYS A 36 7.08 6.41 18.47
CA CYS A 36 5.82 5.71 18.74
C CYS A 36 4.85 6.55 19.59
N ASP A 37 5.36 7.37 20.52
CA ASP A 37 4.62 8.31 21.37
C ASP A 37 4.01 9.50 20.60
N ARG A 38 4.33 9.66 19.30
CA ARG A 38 3.76 10.67 18.40
C ARG A 38 2.77 10.06 17.40
N ILE A 39 2.53 8.74 17.49
CA ILE A 39 1.64 7.99 16.58
C ILE A 39 0.26 7.83 17.23
N GLU A 40 -0.78 8.13 16.46
CA GLU A 40 -2.15 7.66 16.69
C GLU A 40 -2.40 6.42 15.83
N MET A 41 -2.77 5.31 16.43
CA MET A 41 -3.16 4.10 15.72
C MET A 41 -4.68 4.09 15.52
N VAL A 42 -5.17 3.97 14.28
CA VAL A 42 -6.60 3.86 13.97
C VAL A 42 -6.85 2.52 13.27
N ILE A 43 -7.58 1.64 13.93
CA ILE A 43 -7.87 0.28 13.47
C ILE A 43 -9.37 0.17 13.19
N VAL A 44 -9.74 -0.13 11.94
CA VAL A 44 -11.11 -0.48 11.56
C VAL A 44 -11.23 -1.99 11.47
N ILE A 45 -12.20 -2.55 12.19
CA ILE A 45 -12.35 -3.99 12.38
C ILE A 45 -13.84 -4.35 12.50
N PRO A 46 -14.28 -5.59 12.12
CA PRO A 46 -15.63 -6.04 12.36
C PRO A 46 -16.01 -5.97 13.84
N SER A 47 -17.25 -5.55 14.14
CA SER A 47 -17.73 -5.32 15.52
C SER A 47 -17.58 -6.55 16.41
N GLU A 48 -17.79 -7.74 15.87
CA GLU A 48 -17.63 -9.03 16.57
C GLU A 48 -16.16 -9.35 16.94
N LYS A 49 -15.20 -8.67 16.31
CA LYS A 49 -13.76 -8.84 16.52
C LYS A 49 -13.13 -7.65 17.27
N ALA A 50 -13.84 -6.57 17.50
CA ALA A 50 -13.31 -5.36 18.11
C ALA A 50 -12.68 -5.59 19.50
N SER A 51 -13.25 -6.50 20.30
CA SER A 51 -12.73 -6.89 21.61
C SER A 51 -11.38 -7.62 21.57
N GLN A 52 -10.94 -8.09 20.40
CA GLN A 52 -9.64 -8.74 20.23
C GLN A 52 -8.48 -7.75 20.22
N VAL A 53 -8.75 -6.45 19.98
CA VAL A 53 -7.70 -5.42 19.98
C VAL A 53 -7.27 -5.15 21.41
N PRO A 54 -6.01 -5.41 21.80
CA PRO A 54 -5.53 -5.27 23.17
C PRO A 54 -5.18 -3.80 23.48
N VAL A 55 -6.17 -2.90 23.45
CA VAL A 55 -5.98 -1.44 23.59
C VAL A 55 -5.16 -1.10 24.84
N GLY A 56 -5.37 -1.84 25.94
CA GLY A 56 -4.62 -1.66 27.18
C GLY A 56 -3.12 -1.99 27.08
N GLU A 57 -2.70 -2.75 26.09
CA GLU A 57 -1.30 -3.10 25.83
C GLU A 57 -0.64 -2.15 24.82
N LEU A 58 -1.42 -1.29 24.16
CA LEU A 58 -0.95 -0.37 23.12
C LEU A 58 -0.71 1.06 23.68
N THR A 59 -0.35 1.16 24.95
CA THR A 59 -0.19 2.44 25.67
C THR A 59 1.04 3.24 25.24
N MET A 60 1.96 2.64 24.47
CA MET A 60 3.11 3.33 23.90
C MET A 60 2.73 4.34 22.81
N PHE A 61 1.59 4.14 22.14
CA PHE A 61 1.09 5.09 21.16
C PHE A 61 0.46 6.31 21.84
N GLN A 62 0.51 7.47 21.18
CA GLN A 62 -0.17 8.69 21.63
C GLN A 62 -1.67 8.50 21.79
N GLY A 63 -2.25 7.63 20.98
CA GLY A 63 -3.65 7.24 21.04
C GLY A 63 -3.92 6.00 20.21
N VAL A 64 -4.94 5.24 20.63
CA VAL A 64 -5.45 4.09 19.87
C VAL A 64 -6.95 4.25 19.71
N LYS A 65 -7.43 4.18 18.49
CA LYS A 65 -8.85 4.20 18.14
C LYS A 65 -9.22 2.90 17.44
N VAL A 66 -10.27 2.28 17.91
CA VAL A 66 -10.86 1.08 17.32
C VAL A 66 -12.25 1.45 16.82
N GLU A 67 -12.37 1.52 15.49
CA GLU A 67 -13.64 1.78 14.82
C GLU A 67 -14.25 0.44 14.41
N SER A 68 -15.42 0.14 14.96
CA SER A 68 -16.11 -1.12 14.68
C SER A 68 -17.16 -0.96 13.59
N VAL A 69 -17.17 -1.91 12.65
CA VAL A 69 -18.09 -1.95 11.51
C VAL A 69 -18.80 -3.29 11.44
N GLU A 70 -19.96 -3.36 10.80
CA GLU A 70 -20.62 -4.63 10.53
C GLU A 70 -19.79 -5.48 9.56
N SER A 71 -19.21 -4.84 8.54
CA SER A 71 -18.32 -5.44 7.54
C SER A 71 -17.26 -4.45 7.12
N ILE A 72 -16.02 -4.92 6.93
CA ILE A 72 -14.94 -4.12 6.33
C ILE A 72 -15.10 -3.99 4.80
N HIS A 73 -16.05 -4.71 4.22
CA HIS A 73 -16.34 -4.65 2.78
C HIS A 73 -17.52 -3.72 2.50
N PRO A 74 -17.41 -2.85 1.50
CA PRO A 74 -16.24 -2.63 0.64
C PRO A 74 -15.09 -1.91 1.38
N MET A 75 -13.86 -2.39 1.21
CA MET A 75 -12.67 -1.85 1.90
C MET A 75 -12.45 -0.34 1.74
N PRO A 76 -12.76 0.31 0.59
CA PRO A 76 -12.62 1.76 0.48
C PRO A 76 -13.42 2.54 1.52
N ALA A 77 -14.64 2.11 1.84
CA ALA A 77 -15.49 2.76 2.85
C ALA A 77 -14.90 2.58 4.26
N ALA A 78 -14.37 1.40 4.59
CA ALA A 78 -13.71 1.14 5.87
C ALA A 78 -12.41 2.01 6.01
N ARG A 79 -11.64 2.18 4.94
CA ARG A 79 -10.47 3.07 4.92
C ARG A 79 -10.87 4.54 5.10
N ALA A 80 -11.97 4.97 4.47
CA ALA A 80 -12.51 6.31 4.64
C ALA A 80 -12.96 6.55 6.08
N MET A 81 -13.54 5.55 6.75
CA MET A 81 -13.88 5.61 8.16
C MET A 81 -12.62 5.80 9.02
N ALA A 82 -11.57 5.03 8.80
CA ALA A 82 -10.31 5.21 9.51
C ALA A 82 -9.76 6.63 9.36
N LEU A 83 -9.83 7.19 8.14
CA LEU A 83 -9.39 8.57 7.89
C LEU A 83 -10.26 9.59 8.64
N ARG A 84 -11.58 9.42 8.66
CA ARG A 84 -12.48 10.33 9.40
C ARG A 84 -12.24 10.28 10.91
N ALA A 85 -11.92 9.11 11.44
CA ALA A 85 -11.60 8.92 12.87
C ALA A 85 -10.23 9.49 13.25
N SER A 86 -9.30 9.63 12.30
CA SER A 86 -7.95 10.13 12.55
C SER A 86 -7.91 11.60 12.95
N THR A 87 -6.91 11.99 13.77
CA THR A 87 -6.78 13.38 14.27
C THR A 87 -5.45 14.04 13.99
N ALA A 88 -4.42 13.27 13.64
CA ALA A 88 -3.12 13.84 13.29
C ALA A 88 -3.18 14.65 11.98
N PRO A 89 -2.31 15.65 11.82
CA PRO A 89 -2.22 16.43 10.58
C PRO A 89 -1.71 15.60 9.39
N VAL A 90 -0.97 14.53 9.66
CA VAL A 90 -0.48 13.57 8.67
C VAL A 90 -1.13 12.21 8.90
N VAL A 91 -1.55 11.57 7.82
CA VAL A 91 -2.09 10.21 7.86
C VAL A 91 -1.24 9.28 6.99
N PHE A 92 -1.01 8.07 7.45
CA PHE A 92 -0.37 6.99 6.70
C PHE A 92 -1.39 5.89 6.44
N ILE A 93 -1.63 5.57 5.17
CA ILE A 93 -2.54 4.49 4.78
C ILE A 93 -1.75 3.19 4.74
N GLY A 94 -1.81 2.45 5.85
CA GLY A 94 -1.08 1.20 6.02
C GLY A 94 -1.78 0.00 5.42
N GLU A 95 -1.02 -1.09 5.27
CA GLU A 95 -1.48 -2.40 4.86
C GLU A 95 -1.19 -3.45 5.93
N THR A 96 -1.89 -4.57 5.89
CA THR A 96 -1.76 -5.67 6.87
C THR A 96 -0.44 -6.45 6.75
N HIS A 97 0.34 -6.17 5.73
CA HIS A 97 1.49 -6.95 5.28
C HIS A 97 2.70 -6.09 4.90
N SER A 98 2.74 -4.85 5.40
CA SER A 98 3.84 -3.90 5.19
C SER A 98 4.44 -3.48 6.51
N PHE A 99 5.76 -3.62 6.67
CA PHE A 99 6.48 -3.57 7.93
C PHE A 99 7.47 -2.41 7.95
N PRO A 100 7.18 -1.32 8.69
CA PRO A 100 8.08 -0.19 8.79
C PRO A 100 9.34 -0.54 9.58
N HIS A 101 10.50 -0.09 9.10
CA HIS A 101 11.77 -0.16 9.83
C HIS A 101 11.80 0.84 10.98
N PRO A 102 12.65 0.65 12.00
CA PRO A 102 12.89 1.65 13.03
C PRO A 102 13.26 3.01 12.41
N GLY A 103 12.67 4.12 12.92
CA GLY A 103 12.85 5.46 12.37
C GLY A 103 11.94 5.84 11.20
N PHE A 104 11.13 4.92 10.68
CA PHE A 104 10.17 5.20 9.61
C PHE A 104 9.23 6.36 9.94
N ALA A 105 8.57 6.29 11.10
CA ALA A 105 7.61 7.32 11.51
C ALA A 105 8.26 8.69 11.67
N GLU A 106 9.47 8.74 12.24
CA GLU A 106 10.25 9.96 12.42
C GLU A 106 10.61 10.59 11.07
N ALA A 107 11.08 9.80 10.10
CA ALA A 107 11.41 10.27 8.76
C ALA A 107 10.16 10.78 8.02
N ILE A 108 9.01 10.10 8.11
CA ILE A 108 7.74 10.56 7.53
C ILE A 108 7.32 11.90 8.15
N ILE A 109 7.33 12.02 9.47
CA ILE A 109 6.94 13.26 10.18
C ILE A 109 7.86 14.41 9.75
N ALA A 110 9.17 14.19 9.76
CA ALA A 110 10.17 15.20 9.36
C ALA A 110 9.98 15.65 7.90
N ALA A 111 9.73 14.71 6.98
CA ALA A 111 9.49 15.05 5.57
C ALA A 111 8.25 15.93 5.39
N HIS A 112 7.18 15.72 6.18
CA HIS A 112 5.97 16.55 6.14
C HIS A 112 6.12 17.93 6.79
N GLU A 113 7.20 18.20 7.53
CA GLU A 113 7.55 19.56 7.97
C GLU A 113 7.97 20.43 6.78
N GLY A 114 8.42 19.80 5.69
CA GLY A 114 8.68 20.45 4.40
C GLY A 114 7.41 20.81 3.64
N PRO A 115 7.57 21.30 2.40
CA PRO A 115 6.47 21.79 1.59
C PRO A 115 5.64 20.67 0.94
N TRP A 116 5.78 19.42 1.36
CA TRP A 116 5.22 18.25 0.71
C TRP A 116 3.80 17.93 1.22
N ASP A 117 2.92 17.62 0.29
CA ASP A 117 1.53 17.26 0.57
C ASP A 117 1.37 15.75 0.70
N VAL A 118 2.26 15.00 0.02
CA VAL A 118 2.32 13.54 0.01
C VAL A 118 3.77 13.11 0.15
N VAL A 119 4.05 12.13 1.00
CA VAL A 119 5.36 11.52 1.14
C VAL A 119 5.26 10.01 0.90
N VAL A 120 6.02 9.54 -0.09
CA VAL A 120 6.14 8.14 -0.47
C VAL A 120 7.41 7.57 0.15
N PRO A 121 7.33 6.54 0.98
CA PRO A 121 8.49 5.92 1.60
C PRO A 121 9.32 5.09 0.62
N GLY A 122 10.53 4.76 1.02
CA GLY A 122 11.34 3.73 0.38
C GLY A 122 10.76 2.34 0.65
N LEU A 123 10.51 1.58 -0.42
CA LEU A 123 9.96 0.23 -0.31
C LEU A 123 11.06 -0.83 -0.44
N GLY A 124 10.99 -1.84 0.45
CA GLY A 124 11.79 -3.04 0.44
C GLY A 124 10.93 -4.29 0.20
N ASN A 125 11.57 -5.40 -0.11
CA ASN A 125 10.89 -6.69 -0.29
C ASN A 125 11.00 -7.51 0.99
N ALA A 126 9.88 -7.73 1.71
CA ALA A 126 9.84 -8.49 2.96
C ALA A 126 10.09 -9.99 2.79
N ASN A 127 9.88 -10.56 1.60
CA ASN A 127 10.06 -12.00 1.33
C ASN A 127 10.90 -12.25 0.05
N PRO A 128 12.19 -11.84 0.04
CA PRO A 128 13.03 -11.80 -1.17
C PRO A 128 13.58 -13.16 -1.62
N ALA A 129 13.14 -14.29 -1.02
CA ALA A 129 13.74 -15.60 -1.27
C ALA A 129 13.40 -16.17 -2.66
N THR A 130 12.32 -15.75 -3.29
CA THR A 130 11.82 -16.33 -4.54
C THR A 130 11.77 -15.37 -5.72
N PRO A 131 11.92 -15.87 -6.96
CA PRO A 131 11.74 -15.08 -8.17
C PRO A 131 10.35 -14.45 -8.29
N GLN A 132 9.31 -15.13 -7.82
CA GLN A 132 7.92 -14.69 -7.87
C GLN A 132 7.69 -13.49 -6.96
N SER A 133 8.23 -13.48 -5.74
CA SER A 133 8.18 -12.34 -4.84
C SER A 133 8.82 -11.11 -5.48
N TRP A 134 10.04 -11.25 -6.02
CA TRP A 134 10.70 -10.16 -6.72
C TRP A 134 9.96 -9.66 -7.96
N ALA A 135 9.32 -10.59 -8.70
CA ALA A 135 8.53 -10.21 -9.87
C ALA A 135 7.32 -9.36 -9.48
N ALA A 136 6.58 -9.76 -8.43
CA ALA A 136 5.46 -8.98 -7.91
C ALA A 136 5.94 -7.61 -7.40
N PHE A 137 6.97 -7.61 -6.55
CA PHE A 137 7.52 -6.40 -5.96
C PHE A 137 8.01 -5.39 -7.00
N ILE A 138 8.81 -5.82 -7.97
CA ILE A 138 9.37 -4.92 -9.00
C ILE A 138 8.30 -4.34 -9.90
N LEU A 139 7.30 -5.15 -10.30
CA LEU A 139 6.20 -4.70 -11.17
C LEU A 139 5.26 -3.71 -10.49
N ASP A 140 5.10 -3.79 -9.16
CA ASP A 140 4.18 -2.95 -8.41
C ASP A 140 4.91 -1.76 -7.74
N TYR A 141 6.12 -1.97 -7.22
CA TYR A 141 6.83 -1.02 -6.35
C TYR A 141 8.24 -0.64 -6.79
N GLY A 142 8.76 -1.20 -7.88
CA GLY A 142 10.13 -0.97 -8.33
C GLY A 142 10.51 0.49 -8.60
N TYR A 143 9.54 1.40 -8.63
CA TYR A 143 9.79 2.85 -8.78
C TYR A 143 10.19 3.53 -7.48
N TRP A 144 9.94 2.89 -6.33
CA TRP A 144 10.11 3.46 -5.00
C TRP A 144 11.00 2.58 -4.12
N LEU A 145 12.03 1.96 -4.74
CA LEU A 145 13.03 1.18 -4.00
C LEU A 145 13.75 2.07 -2.99
N SER A 146 13.94 1.55 -1.78
CA SER A 146 14.65 2.24 -0.70
C SER A 146 16.09 2.63 -1.05
N GLU A 147 16.68 1.99 -2.04
CA GLU A 147 18.02 2.27 -2.56
C GLU A 147 18.08 3.49 -3.52
N LEU A 148 16.94 4.04 -3.92
CA LEU A 148 16.91 5.21 -4.79
C LEU A 148 17.09 6.50 -3.99
N SER A 149 17.49 7.59 -4.70
CA SER A 149 17.71 8.89 -4.05
C SER A 149 16.39 9.63 -3.80
N ALA A 150 16.35 10.35 -2.68
CA ALA A 150 15.26 11.24 -2.33
C ALA A 150 15.03 12.31 -3.42
N SER A 151 13.77 12.54 -3.80
CA SER A 151 13.43 13.51 -4.84
C SER A 151 11.94 13.85 -4.89
N PRO A 152 11.58 15.02 -5.43
CA PRO A 152 10.22 15.25 -5.89
C PRO A 152 9.84 14.25 -6.98
N ILE A 153 8.64 13.68 -6.90
CA ILE A 153 8.13 12.71 -7.87
C ILE A 153 6.73 13.09 -8.36
N ALA A 154 6.33 12.56 -9.49
CA ALA A 154 5.02 12.89 -10.07
C ALA A 154 3.86 12.09 -9.44
N ASN A 155 4.13 10.88 -8.95
CA ASN A 155 3.11 9.96 -8.44
C ASN A 155 3.72 9.02 -7.39
N GLY A 156 2.86 8.53 -6.48
CA GLY A 156 3.15 7.46 -5.53
C GLY A 156 2.08 6.37 -5.58
N PRO A 157 2.29 5.24 -4.89
CA PRO A 157 1.23 4.28 -4.65
C PRO A 157 0.16 4.90 -3.74
N THR A 158 -1.06 4.37 -3.77
CA THR A 158 -2.13 4.87 -2.87
C THR A 158 -1.92 4.37 -1.45
N TRP A 159 -1.46 3.13 -1.31
CA TRP A 159 -1.16 2.46 -0.03
C TRP A 159 0.32 2.61 0.31
N ASN A 160 0.67 2.38 1.56
CA ASN A 160 2.02 2.59 2.07
C ASN A 160 2.54 4.01 1.77
N THR A 161 1.67 4.99 1.83
CA THR A 161 1.96 6.39 1.51
C THR A 161 1.34 7.28 2.58
N SER A 162 2.01 8.36 2.91
CA SER A 162 1.51 9.36 3.86
C SER A 162 1.04 10.62 3.15
N TYR A 163 0.01 11.25 3.72
CA TYR A 163 -0.67 12.40 3.17
C TYR A 163 -0.91 13.44 4.25
N LYS A 164 -0.87 14.73 3.91
CA LYS A 164 -1.55 15.73 4.73
C LYS A 164 -3.02 15.35 4.80
N ARG A 165 -3.55 15.20 6.01
CA ARG A 165 -4.89 14.68 6.27
C ARG A 165 -5.97 15.46 5.52
N GLU A 166 -5.88 16.79 5.52
CA GLU A 166 -6.82 17.68 4.84
C GLU A 166 -6.95 17.39 3.33
N LEU A 167 -5.84 17.01 2.67
CA LEU A 167 -5.82 16.68 1.25
C LEU A 167 -6.79 15.54 0.88
N LEU A 168 -6.95 14.56 1.77
CA LEU A 168 -7.86 13.44 1.58
C LEU A 168 -9.27 13.76 2.12
N THR A 169 -9.39 14.42 3.28
CA THR A 169 -10.71 14.77 3.84
C THR A 169 -11.50 15.72 2.94
N ASP A 170 -10.81 16.57 2.17
CA ASP A 170 -11.42 17.47 1.17
C ASP A 170 -12.05 16.72 -0.03
N LEU A 171 -11.87 15.41 -0.15
CA LEU A 171 -12.61 14.62 -1.14
C LEU A 171 -14.08 14.46 -0.77
N GLY A 172 -14.44 14.74 0.49
CA GLY A 172 -15.82 14.69 0.97
C GLY A 172 -16.45 13.32 0.76
N GLU A 173 -17.64 13.29 0.16
CA GLU A 173 -18.37 12.04 -0.12
C GLU A 173 -17.65 11.10 -1.09
N LYS A 174 -16.79 11.64 -1.98
CA LYS A 174 -16.00 10.82 -2.91
C LYS A 174 -14.95 9.96 -2.20
N LEU A 175 -14.65 10.25 -0.94
CA LEU A 175 -13.66 9.52 -0.17
C LEU A 175 -13.97 8.03 -0.08
N ASP A 176 -15.24 7.67 0.10
CA ASP A 176 -15.70 6.26 0.28
C ASP A 176 -15.42 5.38 -0.95
N THR A 177 -15.21 5.99 -2.11
CA THR A 177 -14.86 5.29 -3.35
C THR A 177 -13.42 5.57 -3.81
N ALA A 178 -12.87 6.74 -3.44
CA ALA A 178 -11.53 7.15 -3.87
C ALA A 178 -10.42 6.27 -3.30
N LEU A 179 -10.61 5.75 -2.08
CA LEU A 179 -9.67 4.83 -1.42
C LEU A 179 -9.80 3.38 -1.92
N SER A 180 -10.18 3.20 -3.18
CA SER A 180 -10.13 1.94 -3.91
C SER A 180 -8.75 1.70 -4.53
N SER A 181 -8.49 0.46 -4.95
CA SER A 181 -7.28 0.10 -5.71
C SER A 181 -7.33 0.66 -7.13
N GLY A 182 -7.24 1.99 -7.26
CA GLY A 182 -7.36 2.65 -8.55
C GLY A 182 -6.55 3.94 -8.64
N ASP A 183 -6.82 4.69 -9.73
CA ASP A 183 -6.16 5.96 -9.99
C ASP A 183 -6.92 7.17 -9.40
N GLU A 184 -7.94 6.95 -8.54
CA GLU A 184 -8.80 8.03 -8.00
C GLU A 184 -7.99 8.99 -7.14
N VAL A 185 -7.25 8.49 -6.14
CA VAL A 185 -6.40 9.32 -5.30
C VAL A 185 -5.31 9.99 -6.14
N PRO A 186 -4.48 9.27 -6.94
CA PRO A 186 -3.52 9.92 -7.83
C PRO A 186 -4.13 10.94 -8.78
N HIS A 187 -5.36 10.72 -9.28
CA HIS A 187 -6.04 11.68 -10.13
C HIS A 187 -6.43 12.95 -9.36
N ALA A 188 -7.01 12.79 -8.18
CA ALA A 188 -7.39 13.92 -7.31
C ALA A 188 -6.16 14.74 -6.88
N LEU A 189 -5.04 14.08 -6.56
CA LEU A 189 -3.77 14.73 -6.23
C LEU A 189 -3.24 15.57 -7.38
N ARG A 190 -3.24 15.03 -8.60
CA ARG A 190 -2.83 15.78 -9.80
C ARG A 190 -3.72 16.99 -10.08
N ALA A 191 -5.04 16.84 -9.94
CA ALA A 191 -5.99 17.94 -10.13
C ALA A 191 -5.75 19.09 -9.14
N ARG A 192 -5.26 18.79 -7.93
CA ARG A 192 -4.91 19.76 -6.89
C ARG A 192 -3.46 20.22 -6.95
N ARG A 193 -2.67 19.75 -7.91
CA ARG A 193 -1.23 20.04 -8.01
C ARG A 193 -0.48 19.72 -6.72
N ALA A 194 -0.87 18.62 -6.04
CA ALA A 194 -0.23 18.18 -4.81
C ALA A 194 1.26 17.87 -5.05
N ARG A 195 2.09 18.33 -4.13
CA ARG A 195 3.54 18.13 -4.17
C ARG A 195 3.86 16.79 -3.53
N VAL A 196 4.39 15.87 -4.32
CA VAL A 196 4.73 14.52 -3.90
C VAL A 196 6.23 14.38 -3.76
N TYR A 197 6.69 13.83 -2.65
CA TYR A 197 8.09 13.61 -2.35
C TYR A 197 8.37 12.13 -2.08
N PHE A 198 9.47 11.65 -2.57
CA PHE A 198 9.99 10.32 -2.28
C PHE A 198 11.05 10.42 -1.19
N GLU A 199 10.79 9.78 -0.04
CA GLU A 199 11.64 9.77 1.15
C GLU A 199 12.17 8.34 1.38
N PRO A 200 13.32 7.97 0.78
CA PRO A 200 13.84 6.62 0.88
C PRO A 200 14.38 6.24 2.26
N SER A 201 14.64 7.20 3.15
CA SER A 201 15.07 6.90 4.52
C SER A 201 13.91 6.39 5.39
N ALA A 202 12.67 6.70 5.02
CA ALA A 202 11.48 6.08 5.61
C ALA A 202 11.25 4.71 4.98
N VAL A 203 11.95 3.67 5.44
CA VAL A 203 11.90 2.33 4.83
C VAL A 203 10.72 1.53 5.35
N ILE A 204 9.98 0.88 4.44
CA ILE A 204 8.94 -0.08 4.75
C ILE A 204 9.05 -1.31 3.85
N ASP A 205 9.09 -2.51 4.44
CA ASP A 205 9.17 -3.76 3.70
C ASP A 205 7.77 -4.30 3.40
N HIS A 206 7.51 -4.61 2.13
CA HIS A 206 6.22 -5.10 1.64
C HIS A 206 6.29 -6.59 1.32
N THR A 207 5.31 -7.36 1.81
CA THR A 207 5.17 -8.79 1.50
C THR A 207 4.47 -8.99 0.16
N ASN A 208 4.95 -9.95 -0.63
CA ASN A 208 4.42 -10.25 -1.95
C ASN A 208 3.90 -11.69 -2.01
N VAL A 209 2.84 -11.92 -2.78
CA VAL A 209 2.35 -13.26 -3.07
C VAL A 209 3.36 -14.01 -3.94
N GLU A 210 3.76 -15.22 -3.54
CA GLU A 210 4.80 -15.97 -4.22
C GLU A 210 4.51 -17.48 -4.41
N THR A 211 3.50 -17.98 -3.72
CA THR A 211 3.16 -19.41 -3.74
C THR A 211 2.11 -19.73 -4.83
N SER A 212 1.26 -20.70 -4.59
CA SER A 212 0.18 -21.11 -5.50
C SER A 212 -0.78 -19.97 -5.91
N GLY A 213 -0.87 -18.90 -5.14
CA GLY A 213 -1.68 -17.73 -5.44
C GLY A 213 -1.06 -16.73 -6.43
N TRP A 214 0.24 -16.85 -6.76
CA TRP A 214 0.96 -15.83 -7.52
C TRP A 214 0.37 -15.54 -8.90
N VAL A 215 0.03 -16.56 -9.68
CA VAL A 215 -0.55 -16.40 -11.02
C VAL A 215 -1.92 -15.71 -10.93
N ASP A 216 -2.74 -16.15 -9.98
CA ASP A 216 -4.08 -15.63 -9.77
C ASP A 216 -4.05 -14.17 -9.30
N GLU A 217 -3.22 -13.86 -8.31
CA GLU A 217 -3.06 -12.50 -7.79
C GLU A 217 -2.52 -11.56 -8.88
N ARG A 218 -1.54 -11.97 -9.69
CA ARG A 218 -1.04 -11.17 -10.81
C ARG A 218 -2.11 -10.91 -11.87
N PHE A 219 -2.94 -11.90 -12.16
CA PHE A 219 -4.08 -11.74 -13.07
C PHE A 219 -5.12 -10.78 -12.49
N LEU A 220 -5.51 -10.95 -11.23
CA LEU A 220 -6.48 -10.09 -10.53
C LEU A 220 -5.98 -8.64 -10.41
N SER A 221 -4.71 -8.43 -10.12
CA SER A 221 -4.09 -7.09 -10.10
C SER A 221 -4.28 -6.37 -11.46
N GLY A 222 -4.07 -7.06 -12.57
CA GLY A 222 -4.35 -6.54 -13.89
C GLY A 222 -5.83 -6.26 -14.12
N LEU A 223 -6.69 -7.23 -13.75
CA LEU A 223 -8.14 -7.15 -13.91
C LEU A 223 -8.72 -5.91 -13.21
N VAL A 224 -8.31 -5.64 -11.97
CA VAL A 224 -8.72 -4.45 -11.21
C VAL A 224 -8.32 -3.17 -11.95
N VAL A 225 -7.09 -3.09 -12.44
CA VAL A 225 -6.60 -1.92 -13.19
C VAL A 225 -7.42 -1.69 -14.45
N GLY A 226 -7.66 -2.74 -15.24
CA GLY A 226 -8.46 -2.69 -16.47
C GLY A 226 -9.90 -2.27 -16.20
N ALA A 227 -10.54 -2.87 -15.20
CA ALA A 227 -11.92 -2.58 -14.81
C ALA A 227 -12.09 -1.14 -14.33
N ASN A 228 -11.19 -0.65 -13.46
CA ASN A 228 -11.23 0.72 -12.95
C ASN A 228 -11.05 1.76 -14.06
N ARG A 229 -10.16 1.51 -15.01
CA ARG A 229 -9.99 2.36 -16.20
C ARG A 229 -11.22 2.31 -17.10
N ALA A 230 -11.81 1.13 -17.31
CA ALA A 230 -12.99 0.95 -18.14
C ALA A 230 -14.21 1.72 -17.63
N ARG A 231 -14.38 1.86 -16.32
CA ARG A 231 -15.47 2.65 -15.71
C ARG A 231 -15.39 4.15 -16.08
N ARG A 232 -14.19 4.66 -16.38
CA ARG A 232 -13.93 6.11 -16.61
C ARG A 232 -13.65 6.46 -18.06
N TRP A 233 -13.29 5.47 -18.89
CA TRP A 233 -12.87 5.72 -20.26
C TRP A 233 -14.00 5.52 -21.26
N SER A 234 -13.98 6.35 -22.31
CA SER A 234 -14.86 6.14 -23.46
C SER A 234 -14.60 4.79 -24.13
N GLN A 235 -15.59 4.24 -24.82
CA GLN A 235 -15.46 2.97 -25.55
C GLN A 235 -14.31 3.01 -26.56
N ALA A 236 -14.15 4.12 -27.28
CA ALA A 236 -13.06 4.28 -28.24
C ALA A 236 -11.69 4.18 -27.57
N ARG A 237 -11.52 4.82 -26.39
CA ARG A 237 -10.28 4.76 -25.62
C ARG A 237 -10.04 3.34 -25.08
N ARG A 238 -11.08 2.67 -24.60
CA ARG A 238 -10.99 1.26 -24.15
C ARG A 238 -10.55 0.35 -25.26
N ALA A 239 -11.18 0.46 -26.46
CA ALA A 239 -10.82 -0.31 -27.64
C ALA A 239 -9.36 -0.05 -28.04
N PHE A 240 -8.93 1.20 -28.13
CA PHE A 240 -7.55 1.55 -28.44
C PHE A 240 -6.55 0.86 -27.50
N TYR A 241 -6.76 0.97 -26.18
CA TYR A 241 -5.85 0.33 -25.23
C TYR A 241 -5.95 -1.19 -25.24
N PHE A 242 -7.13 -1.76 -25.48
CA PHE A 242 -7.28 -3.21 -25.66
C PHE A 242 -6.42 -3.73 -26.80
N PHE A 243 -6.45 -3.09 -27.96
CA PHE A 243 -5.59 -3.47 -29.10
C PHE A 243 -4.10 -3.16 -28.86
N ALA A 244 -3.78 -2.23 -27.99
CA ALA A 244 -2.41 -1.94 -27.59
C ALA A 244 -1.86 -2.90 -26.50
N MET A 245 -2.68 -3.81 -25.93
CA MET A 245 -2.27 -4.75 -24.87
C MET A 245 -1.00 -5.55 -25.18
N PRO A 246 -0.73 -6.04 -26.41
CA PRO A 246 0.51 -6.74 -26.71
C PRO A 246 1.79 -5.93 -26.42
N LEU A 247 1.69 -4.59 -26.38
CA LEU A 247 2.82 -3.71 -26.10
C LEU A 247 3.01 -3.46 -24.58
N VAL A 248 1.99 -3.70 -23.76
CA VAL A 248 2.01 -3.38 -22.33
C VAL A 248 3.10 -4.13 -21.57
N PRO A 249 3.39 -5.44 -21.79
CA PRO A 249 4.49 -6.11 -21.11
C PRO A 249 5.84 -5.42 -21.37
N PHE A 250 6.10 -4.97 -22.59
CA PHE A 250 7.34 -4.25 -22.92
C PHE A 250 7.42 -2.90 -22.22
N VAL A 251 6.31 -2.19 -22.11
CA VAL A 251 6.23 -0.93 -21.36
C VAL A 251 6.50 -1.18 -19.88
N LEU A 252 5.91 -2.21 -19.28
CA LEU A 252 6.14 -2.59 -17.88
C LEU A 252 7.61 -2.95 -17.65
N LEU A 253 8.21 -3.77 -18.50
CA LEU A 253 9.62 -4.16 -18.41
C LEU A 253 10.56 -2.97 -18.61
N TYR A 254 10.28 -2.10 -19.57
CA TYR A 254 11.06 -0.87 -19.79
C TYR A 254 11.03 0.01 -18.53
N ARG A 255 9.85 0.21 -17.98
CA ARG A 255 9.64 1.01 -16.78
C ARG A 255 10.30 0.41 -15.53
N ALA A 256 10.32 -0.92 -15.41
CA ALA A 256 11.01 -1.64 -14.34
C ALA A 256 12.54 -1.72 -14.53
N GLY A 257 13.05 -1.34 -15.70
CA GLY A 257 14.44 -1.57 -16.11
C GLY A 257 15.51 -0.91 -15.21
N SER A 258 15.22 0.24 -14.60
CA SER A 258 16.14 0.89 -13.64
C SER A 258 16.24 0.08 -12.34
N ALA A 259 15.10 -0.33 -11.79
CA ALA A 259 15.06 -1.17 -10.58
C ALA A 259 15.73 -2.52 -10.82
N ILE A 260 15.42 -3.18 -11.95
CA ILE A 260 16.06 -4.45 -12.33
C ILE A 260 17.57 -4.31 -12.41
N ARG A 261 18.08 -3.28 -13.09
CA ARG A 261 19.55 -3.05 -13.21
C ARG A 261 20.20 -2.81 -11.86
N LEU A 262 19.58 -1.99 -11.02
CA LEU A 262 20.09 -1.72 -9.68
C LEU A 262 20.21 -3.01 -8.86
N LEU A 263 19.12 -3.79 -8.77
CA LEU A 263 19.08 -5.03 -8.00
C LEU A 263 19.97 -6.14 -8.56
N LEU A 264 20.19 -6.18 -9.90
CA LEU A 264 21.16 -7.09 -10.52
C LEU A 264 22.60 -6.71 -10.14
N ASN A 265 22.94 -5.42 -10.17
CA ASN A 265 24.28 -4.95 -9.79
C ASN A 265 24.60 -5.24 -8.32
N GLU A 266 23.59 -5.24 -7.47
CA GLU A 266 23.70 -5.58 -6.03
C GLU A 266 23.58 -7.08 -5.74
N ASN A 267 23.42 -7.93 -6.77
CA ASN A 267 23.21 -9.37 -6.65
C ASN A 267 22.03 -9.76 -5.73
N LYS A 268 21.01 -8.92 -5.65
CA LYS A 268 19.82 -9.16 -4.83
C LYS A 268 18.79 -10.09 -5.49
N LEU A 269 18.80 -10.25 -6.82
CA LEU A 269 17.82 -11.04 -7.53
C LEU A 269 18.19 -12.53 -7.60
N PRO A 270 17.35 -13.45 -7.08
CA PRO A 270 17.57 -14.88 -7.23
C PRO A 270 17.49 -15.31 -8.69
N ARG A 271 18.08 -16.48 -8.98
CA ARG A 271 18.05 -17.06 -10.34
C ARG A 271 16.59 -17.23 -10.81
N GLY A 272 16.32 -16.86 -12.05
CA GLY A 272 14.97 -16.95 -12.64
C GLY A 272 14.10 -15.69 -12.44
N SER A 273 14.53 -14.68 -11.69
CA SER A 273 13.74 -13.46 -11.45
C SER A 273 13.37 -12.73 -12.73
N LEU A 274 14.25 -12.64 -13.72
CA LEU A 274 13.93 -11.99 -15.00
C LEU A 274 12.81 -12.73 -15.76
N ALA A 275 12.83 -14.06 -15.74
CA ALA A 275 11.76 -14.87 -16.34
C ALA A 275 10.43 -14.69 -15.58
N ALA A 276 10.47 -14.66 -14.25
CA ALA A 276 9.30 -14.41 -13.43
C ALA A 276 8.72 -12.99 -13.63
N ILE A 277 9.57 -11.96 -13.74
CA ILE A 277 9.14 -10.58 -14.04
C ILE A 277 8.45 -10.52 -15.41
N ALA A 278 9.03 -11.14 -16.43
CA ALA A 278 8.43 -11.19 -17.76
C ALA A 278 7.07 -11.94 -17.75
N ALA A 279 7.01 -13.09 -17.10
CA ALA A 279 5.77 -13.86 -16.94
C ALA A 279 4.71 -13.07 -16.17
N GLY A 280 5.08 -12.44 -15.04
CA GLY A 280 4.19 -11.58 -14.24
C GLY A 280 3.65 -10.40 -15.03
N ALA A 281 4.47 -9.75 -15.86
CA ALA A 281 4.04 -8.66 -16.73
C ALA A 281 3.01 -9.13 -17.76
N ILE A 282 3.20 -10.33 -18.36
CA ILE A 282 2.27 -10.92 -19.32
C ILE A 282 0.95 -11.28 -18.63
N ILE A 283 0.99 -11.99 -17.49
CA ILE A 283 -0.21 -12.41 -16.75
C ILE A 283 -1.04 -11.19 -16.34
N ARG A 284 -0.38 -10.17 -15.77
CA ARG A 284 -1.04 -8.91 -15.41
C ARG A 284 -1.68 -8.22 -16.60
N THR A 285 -0.99 -8.20 -17.76
CA THR A 285 -1.52 -7.61 -18.99
C THR A 285 -2.77 -8.35 -19.49
N ILE A 286 -2.80 -9.68 -19.40
CA ILE A 286 -3.99 -10.47 -19.76
C ILE A 286 -5.16 -10.10 -18.85
N GLY A 287 -4.93 -10.01 -17.53
CA GLY A 287 -5.94 -9.55 -16.57
C GLY A 287 -6.46 -8.16 -16.93
N GLU A 288 -5.57 -7.20 -17.24
CA GLU A 288 -5.95 -5.84 -17.62
C GLU A 288 -6.81 -5.82 -18.90
N ALA A 289 -6.48 -6.63 -19.91
CA ALA A 289 -7.26 -6.76 -21.12
C ALA A 289 -8.68 -7.29 -20.85
N VAL A 290 -8.80 -8.31 -20.00
CA VAL A 290 -10.10 -8.84 -19.55
C VAL A 290 -10.88 -7.75 -18.79
N GLY A 291 -10.23 -6.99 -17.93
CA GLY A 291 -10.83 -5.87 -17.19
C GLY A 291 -11.43 -4.79 -18.10
N TYR A 292 -10.79 -4.49 -19.24
CA TYR A 292 -11.34 -3.53 -20.22
C TYR A 292 -12.63 -4.02 -20.87
N VAL A 293 -12.80 -5.32 -21.04
CA VAL A 293 -13.96 -5.91 -21.73
C VAL A 293 -15.06 -6.27 -20.75
N ALA A 294 -14.73 -7.05 -19.74
CA ALA A 294 -15.69 -7.67 -18.82
C ALA A 294 -15.89 -6.88 -17.51
N GLY A 295 -14.98 -5.96 -17.20
CA GLY A 295 -14.94 -5.34 -15.88
C GLY A 295 -14.46 -6.32 -14.81
N ILE A 296 -14.80 -6.05 -13.53
CA ILE A 296 -14.54 -6.94 -12.39
C ILE A 296 -15.87 -7.35 -11.77
N GLY A 297 -16.06 -8.64 -11.58
CA GLY A 297 -17.23 -9.18 -10.87
C GLY A 297 -16.96 -9.27 -9.36
N PRO A 298 -18.03 -9.39 -8.54
CA PRO A 298 -17.93 -9.42 -7.09
C PRO A 298 -17.00 -10.52 -6.55
N GLU A 299 -17.02 -11.70 -7.15
CA GLU A 299 -16.15 -12.81 -6.74
C GLU A 299 -14.65 -12.50 -6.94
N ALA A 300 -14.29 -11.90 -8.09
CA ALA A 300 -12.92 -11.52 -8.37
C ALA A 300 -12.45 -10.37 -7.46
N GLU A 301 -13.34 -9.44 -7.11
CA GLU A 301 -13.08 -8.37 -6.18
C GLU A 301 -12.82 -8.92 -4.77
N GLN A 302 -13.66 -9.82 -4.27
CA GLN A 302 -13.48 -10.49 -2.98
C GLN A 302 -12.19 -11.32 -2.92
N ARG A 303 -11.83 -12.02 -4.01
CA ARG A 303 -10.56 -12.75 -4.08
C ARG A 303 -9.35 -11.82 -4.01
N MET A 304 -9.39 -10.68 -4.70
CA MET A 304 -8.30 -9.69 -4.63
C MET A 304 -8.19 -9.11 -3.22
N GLU A 305 -9.32 -8.74 -2.59
CA GLU A 305 -9.34 -8.27 -1.21
C GLU A 305 -8.82 -9.33 -0.21
N HIS A 306 -9.11 -10.62 -0.45
CA HIS A 306 -8.56 -11.71 0.35
C HIS A 306 -7.02 -11.79 0.24
N TYR A 307 -6.47 -11.66 -0.97
CA TYR A 307 -5.01 -11.57 -1.13
C TYR A 307 -4.43 -10.35 -0.40
N GLU A 308 -5.06 -9.19 -0.50
CA GLU A 308 -4.59 -7.97 0.16
C GLU A 308 -4.62 -8.08 1.69
N LEU A 309 -5.66 -8.67 2.27
CA LEU A 309 -5.74 -8.87 3.71
C LEU A 309 -4.76 -9.93 4.23
N HIS A 310 -4.58 -11.02 3.49
CA HIS A 310 -3.91 -12.22 3.97
C HIS A 310 -2.62 -12.56 3.21
N LYS A 311 -1.94 -11.58 2.64
CA LYS A 311 -0.71 -11.79 1.84
C LYS A 311 0.34 -12.65 2.56
N LEU A 312 0.43 -12.54 3.88
CA LEU A 312 1.33 -13.36 4.70
C LEU A 312 1.11 -14.88 4.57
N ARG A 313 -0.13 -15.31 4.30
CA ARG A 313 -0.44 -16.74 4.08
C ARG A 313 0.12 -17.28 2.76
N PHE A 314 0.47 -16.39 1.85
CA PHE A 314 0.98 -16.69 0.51
C PHE A 314 2.46 -16.38 0.35
N ALA A 315 3.13 -16.05 1.46
CA ALA A 315 4.57 -15.84 1.55
C ALA A 315 5.24 -17.05 2.22
N SER A 316 6.40 -17.48 1.72
CA SER A 316 7.10 -18.65 2.27
C SER A 316 7.94 -18.31 3.50
N ARG A 317 8.61 -17.17 3.50
CA ARG A 317 9.47 -16.69 4.60
C ARG A 317 9.57 -15.16 4.55
N LEU A 318 9.47 -14.54 5.71
CA LEU A 318 9.80 -13.14 5.90
C LEU A 318 11.30 -12.99 6.19
N ALA A 319 11.89 -11.90 5.71
CA ALA A 319 13.31 -11.57 5.92
C ALA A 319 13.47 -10.29 6.77
N GLY A 320 14.69 -10.05 7.24
CA GLY A 320 15.08 -8.82 7.92
C GLY A 320 14.46 -8.60 9.29
N ALA A 321 14.16 -7.35 9.62
CA ALA A 321 13.62 -6.93 10.91
C ALA A 321 12.27 -7.61 11.24
N VAL A 322 11.52 -8.02 10.24
CA VAL A 322 10.23 -8.70 10.41
C VAL A 322 10.38 -10.09 11.03
N ALA A 323 11.45 -10.82 10.72
CA ALA A 323 11.71 -12.14 11.28
C ALA A 323 11.95 -12.12 12.81
N VAL A 324 12.22 -10.96 13.39
CA VAL A 324 12.41 -10.77 14.83
C VAL A 324 11.06 -10.70 15.57
N PHE A 325 10.01 -10.27 14.88
CA PHE A 325 8.67 -10.07 15.46
C PHE A 325 7.68 -11.21 15.09
N ALA A 326 8.04 -12.07 14.14
CA ALA A 326 7.23 -13.20 13.70
C ALA A 326 7.57 -14.49 14.48
#